data_44d771820a588596725318b1f768c331
#
_entry.id   44d771820a588596725318b1f768c331
#
_cell.length_a   1.000
_cell.length_b   1.000
_cell.length_c   1.000
_cell.angle_alpha   90.00
_cell.angle_beta   90.00
_cell.angle_gamma   90.00
#
_symmetry.space_group_name_H-M   'P 1'
#
loop_
_entity.id
_entity.type
_entity.pdbx_description
1 polymer ?
#
loop_
_entity_poly.entity_id
_entity_poly.type
_entity_poly.pdbx_seq_one_letter_code
_entity_poly.pdbx_strand_id
1 'polypeptide(L)'
;MPKKQLNSNRGERIAAKVQTLVAEILRDNYADDSLLSGVSLVGSTSHGGLQFVKLFYYSRNTDINAVQKRLDDVTKTIRFELAARMNQKYVPEIKFEYDDTLDRAARIDELLNNL
;
A
#
# COMPACT_ATOMS: atom_id res chain seq x y z
N MET A 1 -22.20 -17.06 -9.73
CA MET A 1 -21.83 -15.69 -9.98
C MET A 1 -21.89 -14.84 -8.74
N PRO A 2 -23.06 -14.65 -8.14
CA PRO A 2 -23.15 -13.71 -7.01
C PRO A 2 -22.21 -14.03 -5.86
N LYS A 3 -22.01 -15.30 -5.55
CA LYS A 3 -21.15 -15.68 -4.43
C LYS A 3 -19.69 -15.27 -4.63
N LYS A 4 -19.16 -15.47 -5.83
CA LYS A 4 -17.80 -15.06 -6.15
C LYS A 4 -17.64 -13.55 -6.08
N GLN A 5 -18.61 -12.82 -6.62
CA GLN A 5 -18.58 -11.37 -6.60
C GLN A 5 -18.66 -10.83 -5.17
N LEU A 6 -19.52 -11.44 -4.35
CA LEU A 6 -19.64 -11.02 -2.95
C LEU A 6 -18.36 -11.24 -2.17
N ASN A 7 -17.69 -12.38 -2.38
CA ASN A 7 -16.43 -12.67 -1.71
C ASN A 7 -15.33 -11.71 -2.16
N SER A 8 -15.25 -11.46 -3.48
CA SER A 8 -14.29 -10.51 -4.02
C SER A 8 -14.55 -9.10 -3.50
N ASN A 9 -15.83 -8.68 -3.48
CA ASN A 9 -16.20 -7.36 -3.00
C ASN A 9 -15.86 -7.18 -1.53
N ARG A 10 -16.02 -8.23 -0.74
CA ARG A 10 -15.68 -8.18 0.69
C ARG A 10 -14.18 -8.01 0.89
N GLY A 11 -13.38 -8.80 0.17
CA GLY A 11 -11.94 -8.70 0.24
C GLY A 11 -11.45 -7.33 -0.22
N GLU A 12 -12.00 -6.85 -1.32
CA GLU A 12 -11.65 -5.55 -1.86
C GLU A 12 -12.02 -4.42 -0.90
N ARG A 13 -13.18 -4.52 -0.24
CA ARG A 13 -13.59 -3.49 0.72
C ARG A 13 -12.67 -3.46 1.93
N ILE A 14 -12.24 -4.62 2.42
CA ILE A 14 -11.32 -4.67 3.54
C ILE A 14 -9.94 -4.15 3.12
N ALA A 15 -9.47 -4.53 1.95
CA ALA A 15 -8.20 -4.02 1.44
C ALA A 15 -8.24 -2.50 1.27
N ALA A 16 -9.34 -1.97 0.76
CA ALA A 16 -9.51 -0.53 0.60
C ALA A 16 -9.55 0.18 1.96
N LYS A 17 -10.21 -0.41 2.93
CA LYS A 17 -10.25 0.14 4.29
C LYS A 17 -8.85 0.14 4.92
N VAL A 18 -8.12 -0.95 4.77
CA VAL A 18 -6.74 -1.04 5.25
C VAL A 18 -5.89 0.03 4.58
N GLN A 19 -6.02 0.19 3.27
CA GLN A 19 -5.28 1.21 2.54
C GLN A 19 -5.55 2.61 3.08
N THR A 20 -6.81 2.95 3.31
CA THR A 20 -7.18 4.26 3.85
C THR A 20 -6.57 4.48 5.22
N LEU A 21 -6.69 3.49 6.10
CA LEU A 21 -6.19 3.63 7.46
C LEU A 21 -4.66 3.68 7.51
N VAL A 22 -3.98 2.88 6.69
CA VAL A 22 -2.52 2.92 6.63
C VAL A 22 -2.04 4.25 6.07
N ALA A 23 -2.73 4.80 5.07
CA ALA A 23 -2.40 6.13 4.56
C ALA A 23 -2.51 7.19 5.66
N GLU A 24 -3.54 7.09 6.50
CA GLU A 24 -3.70 7.99 7.65
C GLU A 24 -2.56 7.82 8.65
N ILE A 25 -2.19 6.57 8.94
CA ILE A 25 -1.09 6.29 9.87
C ILE A 25 0.21 6.89 9.35
N LEU A 26 0.50 6.71 8.06
CA LEU A 26 1.70 7.27 7.46
C LEU A 26 1.72 8.79 7.58
N ARG A 27 0.58 9.43 7.31
CA ARG A 27 0.46 10.88 7.42
C ARG A 27 0.61 11.37 8.87
N ASP A 28 -0.02 10.66 9.80
CA ASP A 28 -0.07 11.11 11.19
C ASP A 28 1.24 10.85 11.93
N ASN A 29 1.91 9.74 11.65
CA ASN A 29 3.04 9.29 12.46
C ASN A 29 4.38 9.40 11.76
N TYR A 30 4.41 9.56 10.43
CA TYR A 30 5.64 9.53 9.65
C TYR A 30 5.80 10.73 8.72
N ALA A 31 5.08 11.82 9.02
CA ALA A 31 5.15 13.04 8.20
C ALA A 31 6.57 13.63 8.17
N ASP A 32 7.33 13.44 9.24
CA ASP A 32 8.68 13.96 9.36
C ASP A 32 9.75 12.95 8.94
N ASP A 33 9.35 11.73 8.55
CA ASP A 33 10.28 10.72 8.09
C ASP A 33 10.70 11.04 6.66
N SER A 34 11.99 11.19 6.42
CA SER A 34 12.51 11.64 5.12
C SER A 34 12.21 10.65 3.99
N LEU A 35 12.08 9.36 4.31
CA LEU A 35 11.78 8.34 3.31
C LEU A 35 10.28 8.14 3.14
N LEU A 36 9.54 8.12 4.24
CA LEU A 36 8.12 7.76 4.21
C LEU A 36 7.20 8.93 3.89
N SER A 37 7.65 10.16 4.11
CA SER A 37 6.81 11.34 3.82
C SER A 37 6.46 11.47 2.35
N GLY A 38 7.25 10.87 1.45
CA GLY A 38 7.00 10.89 0.03
C GLY A 38 6.19 9.70 -0.50
N VAL A 39 5.75 8.80 0.39
CA VAL A 39 5.02 7.59 -0.01
C VAL A 39 3.54 7.90 -0.16
N SER A 40 2.96 7.48 -1.29
CA SER A 40 1.52 7.55 -1.53
C SER A 40 1.01 6.15 -1.83
N LEU A 41 -0.04 5.72 -1.14
CA LEU A 41 -0.65 4.43 -1.42
C LEU A 41 -1.59 4.60 -2.60
N VAL A 42 -1.39 3.78 -3.63
CA VAL A 42 -2.12 3.92 -4.90
C VAL A 42 -3.01 2.73 -5.21
N GLY A 43 -2.97 1.69 -4.40
CA GLY A 43 -3.84 0.54 -4.61
C GLY A 43 -3.68 -0.48 -3.51
N SER A 44 -4.59 -1.44 -3.50
CA SER A 44 -4.58 -2.52 -2.53
C SER A 44 -5.24 -3.76 -3.11
N THR A 45 -4.77 -4.92 -2.70
CA THR A 45 -5.40 -6.20 -3.03
C THR A 45 -5.40 -7.07 -1.79
N SER A 46 -6.43 -7.91 -1.66
CA SER A 46 -6.46 -8.90 -0.60
C SER A 46 -6.15 -10.28 -1.17
N HIS A 47 -5.51 -11.10 -0.38
CA HIS A 47 -5.15 -12.46 -0.73
C HIS A 47 -5.44 -13.38 0.44
N GLY A 48 -5.61 -14.67 0.15
CA GLY A 48 -5.75 -15.68 1.20
C GLY A 48 -6.91 -15.41 2.13
N GLY A 49 -8.08 -15.09 1.62
CA GLY A 49 -9.27 -14.97 2.44
C GLY A 49 -9.18 -13.89 3.49
N LEU A 50 -8.63 -12.72 3.18
CA LEU A 50 -8.51 -11.58 4.07
C LEU A 50 -7.35 -11.67 5.08
N GLN A 51 -6.52 -12.69 4.96
CA GLN A 51 -5.37 -12.83 5.86
C GLN A 51 -4.21 -11.92 5.49
N PHE A 52 -4.19 -11.45 4.27
CA PHE A 52 -3.04 -10.75 3.71
C PHE A 52 -3.52 -9.64 2.79
N VAL A 53 -2.99 -8.44 2.99
CA VAL A 53 -3.28 -7.30 2.13
C VAL A 53 -1.97 -6.77 1.56
N LYS A 54 -1.91 -6.65 0.25
CA LYS A 54 -0.81 -6.01 -0.42
C LYS A 54 -1.18 -4.55 -0.69
N LEU A 55 -0.31 -3.63 -0.30
CA LEU A 55 -0.49 -2.21 -0.50
C LEU A 55 0.52 -1.73 -1.52
N PHE A 56 0.02 -1.20 -2.62
CA PHE A 56 0.88 -0.66 -3.67
C PHE A 56 1.14 0.81 -3.39
N TYR A 57 2.39 1.22 -3.55
CA TYR A 57 2.77 2.60 -3.27
C TYR A 57 3.60 3.19 -4.40
N TYR A 58 3.52 4.51 -4.51
CA TYR A 58 4.42 5.33 -5.28
C TYR A 58 5.26 6.16 -4.32
N SER A 59 6.49 6.50 -4.70
CA SER A 59 7.37 7.29 -3.85
C SER A 59 7.98 8.43 -4.66
N ARG A 60 7.97 9.62 -4.07
CA ARG A 60 8.68 10.77 -4.63
C ARG A 60 10.18 10.64 -4.46
N ASN A 61 10.61 9.91 -3.43
CA ASN A 61 12.02 9.60 -3.25
C ASN A 61 12.41 8.51 -4.25
N THR A 62 13.44 8.76 -5.04
CA THR A 62 13.84 7.85 -6.12
C THR A 62 14.64 6.64 -5.63
N ASP A 63 15.12 6.67 -4.40
CA ASP A 63 15.81 5.51 -3.81
C ASP A 63 14.75 4.53 -3.27
N ILE A 64 14.16 3.77 -4.18
CA ILE A 64 13.07 2.86 -3.86
C ILE A 64 13.53 1.75 -2.92
N ASN A 65 14.77 1.31 -3.03
CA ASN A 65 15.28 0.27 -2.13
C ASN A 65 15.31 0.77 -0.68
N ALA A 66 15.72 2.01 -0.46
CA ALA A 66 15.73 2.59 0.88
C ALA A 66 14.31 2.78 1.41
N VAL A 67 13.40 3.25 0.55
CA VAL A 67 11.99 3.41 0.93
C VAL A 67 11.37 2.07 1.30
N GLN A 68 11.59 1.06 0.47
CA GLN A 68 11.04 -0.28 0.72
C GLN A 68 11.56 -0.85 2.04
N LYS A 69 12.85 -0.71 2.29
CA LYS A 69 13.42 -1.20 3.54
C LYS A 69 12.82 -0.48 4.73
N ARG A 70 12.63 0.83 4.63
CA ARG A 70 12.02 1.61 5.71
C ARG A 70 10.58 1.18 5.96
N LEU A 71 9.79 0.97 4.90
CA LEU A 71 8.44 0.46 5.04
C LEU A 71 8.42 -0.90 5.72
N ASP A 72 9.31 -1.79 5.30
CA ASP A 72 9.40 -3.11 5.91
C ASP A 72 9.76 -3.01 7.40
N ASP A 73 10.66 -2.09 7.75
CA ASP A 73 11.08 -1.89 9.14
C ASP A 73 9.93 -1.42 10.03
N VAL A 74 9.02 -0.61 9.51
CA VAL A 74 7.92 -0.05 10.30
C VAL A 74 6.62 -0.82 10.18
N THR A 75 6.58 -1.87 9.37
CA THR A 75 5.33 -2.61 9.10
C THR A 75 4.69 -3.13 10.39
N LYS A 76 5.49 -3.66 11.31
CA LYS A 76 4.98 -4.18 12.57
C LYS A 76 4.31 -3.09 13.40
N THR A 77 4.93 -1.92 13.48
CA THR A 77 4.39 -0.78 14.19
C THR A 77 3.11 -0.27 13.53
N ILE A 78 3.10 -0.24 12.20
CA ILE A 78 1.91 0.16 11.44
C ILE A 78 0.76 -0.82 11.70
N ARG A 79 1.02 -2.12 11.72
CA ARG A 79 -0.02 -3.10 12.01
C ARG A 79 -0.59 -2.95 13.41
N PHE A 80 0.24 -2.61 14.38
CA PHE A 80 -0.23 -2.35 15.73
C PHE A 80 -1.20 -1.16 15.75
N GLU A 81 -0.84 -0.07 15.08
CA GLU A 81 -1.71 1.10 14.96
C GLU A 81 -2.98 0.77 14.17
N LEU A 82 -2.85 -0.02 13.12
CA LEU A 82 -3.99 -0.44 12.31
C LEU A 82 -4.99 -1.21 13.15
N ALA A 83 -4.51 -2.11 14.00
CA ALA A 83 -5.39 -2.88 14.89
C ALA A 83 -6.21 -1.96 15.78
N ALA A 84 -5.58 -0.94 16.34
CA ALA A 84 -6.27 0.02 17.20
C ALA A 84 -7.34 0.78 16.42
N ARG A 85 -7.03 1.18 15.19
CA ARG A 85 -7.95 1.98 14.37
C ARG A 85 -9.08 1.15 13.77
N MET A 86 -8.82 -0.12 13.46
CA MET A 86 -9.86 -1.00 12.92
C MET A 86 -10.84 -1.48 13.98
N ASN A 87 -10.41 -1.49 15.23
CA ASN A 87 -11.23 -2.00 16.33
C ASN A 87 -11.73 -3.42 16.03
N GLN A 88 -10.85 -4.24 15.47
CA GLN A 88 -11.16 -5.61 15.10
C GLN A 88 -10.17 -6.57 15.74
N LYS A 89 -10.65 -7.80 15.95
CA LYS A 89 -9.85 -8.86 16.55
C LYS A 89 -8.71 -9.29 15.66
N TYR A 90 -8.97 -9.31 14.35
CA TYR A 90 -8.00 -9.75 13.36
C TYR A 90 -7.59 -8.59 12.49
N VAL A 91 -6.28 -8.45 12.32
CA VAL A 91 -5.70 -7.48 11.39
C VAL A 91 -4.90 -8.29 10.37
N PRO A 92 -5.15 -8.07 9.07
CA PRO A 92 -4.40 -8.81 8.07
C PRO A 92 -2.92 -8.46 8.10
N GLU A 93 -2.10 -9.36 7.61
CA GLU A 93 -0.72 -9.04 7.35
C GLU A 93 -0.64 -8.06 6.19
N ILE A 94 0.34 -7.17 6.25
CA ILE A 94 0.50 -6.13 5.24
C ILE A 94 1.84 -6.31 4.55
N LYS A 95 1.83 -6.14 3.25
CA LYS A 95 3.07 -6.06 2.48
C LYS A 95 3.00 -4.85 1.57
N PHE A 96 4.06 -4.05 1.55
CA PHE A 96 4.17 -2.91 0.66
C PHE A 96 4.91 -3.32 -0.60
N GLU A 97 4.38 -2.91 -1.75
CA GLU A 97 5.00 -3.18 -3.03
C GLU A 97 4.99 -1.91 -3.88
N TYR A 98 6.15 -1.57 -4.44
CA TYR A 98 6.26 -0.39 -5.28
C TYR A 98 5.50 -0.58 -6.59
N ASP A 99 4.70 0.42 -6.94
CA ASP A 99 3.98 0.43 -8.22
C ASP A 99 4.76 1.29 -9.21
N ASP A 100 5.36 0.65 -10.20
CA ASP A 100 6.20 1.31 -11.19
C ASP A 100 5.43 1.75 -12.45
N THR A 101 4.10 1.76 -12.38
CA THR A 101 3.27 2.09 -13.54
C THR A 101 3.59 3.46 -14.12
N LEU A 102 3.76 4.47 -13.26
CA LEU A 102 4.10 5.81 -13.73
C LEU A 102 5.49 5.87 -14.36
N ASP A 103 6.45 5.15 -13.80
CA ASP A 103 7.80 5.09 -14.34
C ASP A 103 7.81 4.42 -15.71
N ARG A 104 7.02 3.35 -15.88
CA ARG A 104 6.88 2.68 -17.16
C ARG A 104 6.25 3.57 -18.21
N ALA A 105 5.20 4.29 -17.82
CA ALA A 105 4.52 5.21 -18.73
C ALA A 105 5.47 6.31 -19.22
N ALA A 106 6.26 6.88 -18.33
CA ALA A 106 7.25 7.90 -18.69
C ALA A 106 8.28 7.34 -19.65
N ARG A 107 8.75 6.10 -19.44
CA ARG A 107 9.71 5.45 -20.33
C ARG A 107 9.13 5.24 -21.72
N ILE A 108 7.89 4.79 -21.79
CA ILE A 108 7.21 4.58 -23.07
C ILE A 108 7.08 5.91 -23.83
N ASP A 109 6.69 6.98 -23.14
CA ASP A 109 6.58 8.30 -23.74
C ASP A 109 7.93 8.77 -24.29
N GLU A 110 9.01 8.59 -23.55
CA GLU A 110 10.34 8.92 -24.02
C GLU A 110 10.71 8.16 -25.30
N LEU A 111 10.43 6.86 -25.30
CA LEU A 111 10.72 6.03 -26.48
C LEU A 111 9.92 6.49 -27.68
N LEU A 112 8.65 6.83 -27.50
CA LEU A 112 7.80 7.31 -28.59
C LEU A 112 8.26 8.66 -29.10
N ASN A 113 8.70 9.55 -28.22
CA ASN A 113 9.15 10.89 -28.61
C ASN A 113 10.48 10.85 -29.37
N ASN A 114 11.26 9.81 -29.21
CA ASN A 114 12.55 9.66 -29.90
C ASN A 114 12.44 8.94 -31.24
N LEU A 115 11.24 8.50 -31.60
CA LEU A 115 11.02 7.93 -32.93
C LEU A 115 10.81 9.01 -33.95
#